data_b938b4b293fbade53c79ca8d9893d211
#
_entry.id   b938b4b293fbade53c79ca8d9893d211
#
_cell.length_a   1.000
_cell.length_b   1.000
_cell.length_c   1.000
_cell.angle_alpha   90.00
_cell.angle_beta   90.00
_cell.angle_gamma   90.00
#
_symmetry.space_group_name_H-M   'P 1'
#
loop_
_entity.id
_entity.type
_entity.pdbx_description
1 polymer ?
#
loop_
_entity_poly.entity_id
_entity_poly.type
_entity_poly.pdbx_seq_one_letter_code
_entity_poly.pdbx_strand_id
1 'polypeptide(L)'
;MPGDFLGLQAGVMGEMTNSVEAVTPMRLCVFRRDDLWTLFRNQPELSYALTWIAAAEEHFLGETIATLGQRDGKERIAWALLKLFQRMQGLGLGENRRVPLPFRQQDLADALGLSLVHTNKTLARLRSEGVANWSNGHLTVPDAEALATVAVTDPEPVQKRPFL
;
A
#
# COMPACT_ATOMS: atom_id res chain seq x y z
N MET A 1 3.88 6.75 -0.91
CA MET A 1 5.11 6.06 -1.40
C MET A 1 5.55 6.72 -2.70
N PRO A 2 6.79 6.56 -3.20
CA PRO A 2 7.18 7.07 -4.52
C PRO A 2 6.17 6.64 -5.61
N GLY A 3 5.88 7.54 -6.56
CA GLY A 3 4.91 7.30 -7.63
C GLY A 3 3.44 7.36 -7.23
N ASP A 4 3.11 7.68 -5.97
CA ASP A 4 1.73 7.95 -5.55
C ASP A 4 1.34 9.38 -5.90
N PHE A 5 0.10 9.56 -6.34
CA PHE A 5 -0.49 10.87 -6.59
C PHE A 5 -1.40 11.23 -5.42
N LEU A 6 -0.97 12.19 -4.60
CA LEU A 6 -1.77 12.67 -3.46
C LEU A 6 -2.74 13.76 -3.91
N GLY A 7 -3.99 13.64 -3.53
CA GLY A 7 -5.00 14.66 -3.80
C GLY A 7 -5.59 14.64 -5.22
N LEU A 8 -5.45 13.54 -5.98
CA LEU A 8 -6.09 13.40 -7.28
C LEU A 8 -7.61 13.57 -7.18
N GLN A 9 -8.23 12.95 -6.16
CA GLN A 9 -9.65 13.12 -5.87
C GLN A 9 -10.01 14.60 -5.67
N ALA A 10 -9.26 15.32 -4.84
CA ALA A 10 -9.48 16.75 -4.61
C ALA A 10 -9.26 17.60 -5.88
N GLY A 11 -8.29 17.22 -6.70
CA GLY A 11 -8.03 17.86 -7.98
C GLY A 11 -9.21 17.79 -8.95
N VAL A 12 -9.97 16.70 -8.94
CA VAL A 12 -11.12 16.46 -9.81
C VAL A 12 -12.45 16.86 -9.16
N MET A 13 -12.66 16.46 -7.89
CA MET A 13 -13.97 16.56 -7.22
C MET A 13 -14.14 17.81 -6.34
N GLY A 14 -13.05 18.51 -6.04
CA GLY A 14 -13.10 19.77 -5.25
C GLY A 14 -12.24 19.75 -4.02
N GLU A 15 -12.73 19.33 -2.87
CA GLU A 15 -12.01 19.38 -1.61
C GLU A 15 -11.43 18.03 -1.22
N MET A 16 -10.32 18.06 -0.50
CA MET A 16 -9.71 16.88 0.10
C MET A 16 -10.44 16.54 1.40
N THR A 17 -10.93 15.32 1.51
CA THR A 17 -11.73 14.86 2.66
C THR A 17 -10.88 14.17 3.74
N ASN A 18 -9.60 13.94 3.46
CA ASN A 18 -8.67 13.27 4.36
C ASN A 18 -7.37 14.05 4.47
N SER A 19 -6.65 13.84 5.58
CA SER A 19 -5.31 14.39 5.81
C SER A 19 -4.26 13.37 5.45
N VAL A 20 -3.09 13.85 5.02
CA VAL A 20 -1.91 13.02 4.72
C VAL A 20 -0.77 13.47 5.61
N GLU A 21 -0.16 12.54 6.33
CA GLU A 21 0.99 12.77 7.19
C GLU A 21 2.22 12.05 6.67
N ALA A 22 3.36 12.76 6.64
CA ALA A 22 4.65 12.18 6.25
C ALA A 22 5.26 11.39 7.42
N VAL A 23 5.42 10.09 7.27
CA VAL A 23 6.07 9.22 8.29
C VAL A 23 7.59 9.30 8.23
N THR A 24 8.13 9.67 7.08
CA THR A 24 9.57 9.89 6.84
C THR A 24 9.75 11.14 6.00
N PRO A 25 10.97 11.76 5.97
CA PRO A 25 11.24 12.84 5.04
C PRO A 25 10.88 12.45 3.61
N MET A 26 10.10 13.32 2.94
CA MET A 26 9.64 13.07 1.56
C MET A 26 9.87 14.30 0.68
N ARG A 27 9.98 14.08 -0.62
CA ARG A 27 9.97 15.12 -1.64
C ARG A 27 8.70 15.00 -2.45
N LEU A 28 8.01 16.12 -2.64
CA LEU A 28 6.77 16.19 -3.42
C LEU A 28 6.97 17.08 -4.64
N CYS A 29 6.42 16.66 -5.79
CA CYS A 29 6.14 17.54 -6.91
C CYS A 29 4.71 18.07 -6.73
N VAL A 30 4.56 19.40 -6.74
CA VAL A 30 3.25 20.03 -6.52
C VAL A 30 2.74 20.57 -7.85
N PHE A 31 1.50 20.21 -8.17
CA PHE A 31 0.79 20.70 -9.35
C PHE A 31 -0.38 21.57 -8.93
N ARG A 32 -0.65 22.62 -9.70
CA ARG A 32 -1.87 23.41 -9.50
C ARG A 32 -3.07 22.63 -10.05
N ARG A 33 -4.20 22.77 -9.41
CA ARG A 33 -5.44 22.12 -9.84
C ARG A 33 -5.79 22.45 -11.29
N ASP A 34 -5.63 23.71 -11.69
CA ASP A 34 -5.94 24.19 -13.04
C ASP A 34 -5.06 23.53 -14.11
N ASP A 35 -3.85 23.07 -13.73
CA ASP A 35 -2.92 22.42 -14.66
C ASP A 35 -3.38 21.00 -15.03
N LEU A 36 -4.24 20.35 -14.23
CA LEU A 36 -4.79 19.02 -14.54
C LEU A 36 -5.53 19.03 -15.89
N TRP A 37 -6.36 20.04 -16.12
CA TRP A 37 -7.14 20.13 -17.37
C TRP A 37 -6.24 20.35 -18.59
N THR A 38 -5.20 21.16 -18.42
CA THR A 38 -4.17 21.39 -19.45
C THR A 38 -3.38 20.12 -19.74
N LEU A 39 -3.07 19.34 -18.70
CA LEU A 39 -2.39 18.06 -18.84
C LEU A 39 -3.25 17.06 -19.64
N PHE A 40 -4.54 16.92 -19.29
CA PHE A 40 -5.45 16.02 -20.01
C PHE A 40 -5.62 16.39 -21.49
N ARG A 41 -5.59 17.69 -21.81
CA ARG A 41 -5.71 18.17 -23.19
C ARG A 41 -4.44 17.98 -24.02
N ASN A 42 -3.27 18.17 -23.42
CA ASN A 42 -2.02 18.33 -24.16
C ASN A 42 -1.04 17.16 -23.97
N GLN A 43 -1.28 16.28 -22.98
CA GLN A 43 -0.36 15.21 -22.59
C GLN A 43 -1.13 13.87 -22.42
N PRO A 44 -1.53 13.22 -23.52
CA PRO A 44 -2.38 12.03 -23.46
C PRO A 44 -1.72 10.85 -22.71
N GLU A 45 -0.41 10.68 -22.83
CA GLU A 45 0.33 9.62 -22.11
C GLU A 45 0.29 9.83 -20.59
N LEU A 46 0.50 11.08 -20.14
CA LEU A 46 0.41 11.41 -18.72
C LEU A 46 -1.03 11.32 -18.20
N SER A 47 -2.00 11.65 -19.05
CA SER A 47 -3.42 11.49 -18.74
C SER A 47 -3.79 10.02 -18.54
N TYR A 48 -3.31 9.16 -19.42
CA TYR A 48 -3.47 7.71 -19.28
C TYR A 48 -2.81 7.21 -17.99
N ALA A 49 -1.59 7.67 -17.69
CA ALA A 49 -0.87 7.33 -16.47
C ALA A 49 -1.62 7.73 -15.20
N LEU A 50 -2.22 8.92 -15.15
CA LEU A 50 -3.07 9.36 -14.04
C LEU A 50 -4.34 8.50 -13.90
N THR A 51 -4.98 8.19 -15.03
CA THR A 51 -6.17 7.31 -15.04
C THR A 51 -5.81 5.90 -14.55
N TRP A 52 -4.65 5.38 -14.96
CA TRP A 52 -4.15 4.09 -14.46
C TRP A 52 -3.94 4.10 -12.95
N ILE A 53 -3.35 5.18 -12.39
CA ILE A 53 -3.18 5.32 -10.93
C ILE A 53 -4.54 5.34 -10.24
N ALA A 54 -5.51 6.10 -10.76
CA ALA A 54 -6.86 6.14 -10.19
C ALA A 54 -7.52 4.77 -10.17
N ALA A 55 -7.42 4.00 -11.27
CA ALA A 55 -7.94 2.65 -11.37
C ALA A 55 -7.23 1.68 -10.40
N ALA A 56 -5.91 1.80 -10.25
CA ALA A 56 -5.14 1.00 -9.31
C ALA A 56 -5.52 1.28 -7.84
N GLU A 57 -5.78 2.54 -7.50
CA GLU A 57 -6.27 2.91 -6.15
C GLU A 57 -7.72 2.43 -5.93
N GLU A 58 -8.59 2.52 -6.91
CA GLU A 58 -9.95 1.96 -6.85
C GLU A 58 -9.92 0.46 -6.61
N HIS A 59 -9.11 -0.27 -7.38
CA HIS A 59 -8.92 -1.71 -7.20
C HIS A 59 -8.43 -2.06 -5.78
N PHE A 60 -7.40 -1.34 -5.30
CA PHE A 60 -6.88 -1.53 -3.95
C PHE A 60 -7.92 -1.24 -2.86
N LEU A 61 -8.75 -0.21 -3.03
CA LEU A 61 -9.86 0.08 -2.11
C LEU A 61 -10.90 -1.04 -2.11
N GLY A 62 -11.25 -1.58 -3.28
CA GLY A 62 -12.16 -2.73 -3.41
C GLY A 62 -11.63 -3.97 -2.68
N GLU A 63 -10.36 -4.31 -2.86
CA GLU A 63 -9.70 -5.40 -2.13
C GLU A 63 -9.65 -5.14 -0.62
N THR A 64 -9.40 -3.88 -0.20
CA THR A 64 -9.40 -3.50 1.22
C THR A 64 -10.76 -3.72 1.84
N ILE A 65 -11.85 -3.30 1.17
CA ILE A 65 -13.22 -3.50 1.63
C ILE A 65 -13.53 -5.01 1.74
N ALA A 66 -13.20 -5.79 0.73
CA ALA A 66 -13.37 -7.24 0.75
C ALA A 66 -12.57 -7.89 1.89
N THR A 67 -11.33 -7.44 2.11
CA THR A 67 -10.46 -7.90 3.20
C THR A 67 -11.09 -7.61 4.57
N LEU A 68 -11.57 -6.40 4.78
CA LEU A 68 -12.20 -6.01 6.05
C LEU A 68 -13.53 -6.74 6.30
N GLY A 69 -14.26 -7.09 5.23
CA GLY A 69 -15.55 -7.75 5.32
C GLY A 69 -15.49 -9.27 5.44
N GLN A 70 -14.50 -9.92 4.84
CA GLN A 70 -14.51 -11.39 4.65
C GLN A 70 -13.36 -12.13 5.35
N ARG A 71 -12.20 -11.48 5.59
CA ARG A 71 -11.03 -12.13 6.18
C ARG A 71 -11.03 -12.04 7.70
N ASP A 72 -10.47 -13.05 8.35
CA ASP A 72 -10.20 -13.00 9.78
C ASP A 72 -9.01 -12.08 10.12
N GLY A 73 -8.74 -11.86 11.40
CA GLY A 73 -7.70 -10.92 11.83
C GLY A 73 -6.28 -11.35 11.39
N LYS A 74 -5.99 -12.65 11.29
CA LYS A 74 -4.69 -13.16 10.81
C LYS A 74 -4.56 -12.96 9.31
N GLU A 75 -5.59 -13.28 8.58
CA GLU A 75 -5.66 -13.13 7.13
C GLU A 75 -5.56 -11.66 6.71
N ARG A 76 -6.25 -10.73 7.43
CA ARG A 76 -6.16 -9.29 7.18
C ARG A 76 -4.72 -8.77 7.35
N ILE A 77 -4.06 -9.15 8.43
CA ILE A 77 -2.66 -8.74 8.68
C ILE A 77 -1.74 -9.32 7.62
N ALA A 78 -1.88 -10.61 7.29
CA ALA A 78 -1.08 -11.26 6.25
C ALA A 78 -1.27 -10.58 4.88
N TRP A 79 -2.52 -10.27 4.50
CA TRP A 79 -2.84 -9.55 3.28
C TRP A 79 -2.20 -8.16 3.24
N ALA A 80 -2.34 -7.38 4.30
CA ALA A 80 -1.77 -6.04 4.36
C ALA A 80 -0.23 -6.06 4.27
N LEU A 81 0.43 -7.00 4.97
CA LEU A 81 1.88 -7.16 4.89
C LEU A 81 2.32 -7.58 3.49
N LEU A 82 1.57 -8.48 2.82
CA LEU A 82 1.86 -8.90 1.45
C LEU A 82 1.75 -7.72 0.47
N LYS A 83 0.66 -6.94 0.52
CA LYS A 83 0.48 -5.77 -0.35
C LYS A 83 1.55 -4.71 -0.13
N LEU A 84 1.90 -4.40 1.12
CA LEU A 84 2.99 -3.48 1.45
C LEU A 84 4.35 -4.00 0.95
N PHE A 85 4.62 -5.28 1.14
CA PHE A 85 5.84 -5.92 0.67
C PHE A 85 5.98 -5.84 -0.85
N GLN A 86 4.96 -6.27 -1.59
CA GLN A 86 4.92 -6.22 -3.06
C GLN A 86 5.08 -4.79 -3.57
N ARG A 87 4.39 -3.83 -2.93
CA ARG A 87 4.49 -2.42 -3.27
C ARG A 87 5.92 -1.89 -3.12
N MET A 88 6.58 -2.18 -1.99
CA MET A 88 7.96 -1.75 -1.75
C MET A 88 8.96 -2.42 -2.70
N GLN A 89 8.74 -3.69 -3.02
CA GLN A 89 9.57 -4.39 -4.02
C GLN A 89 9.40 -3.76 -5.40
N GLY A 90 8.18 -3.44 -5.81
CA GLY A 90 7.89 -2.78 -7.09
C GLY A 90 8.55 -1.40 -7.23
N LEU A 91 8.83 -0.76 -6.11
CA LEU A 91 9.56 0.50 -6.03
C LEU A 91 11.10 0.33 -6.03
N GLY A 92 11.60 -0.90 -6.10
CA GLY A 92 13.03 -1.17 -5.98
C GLY A 92 13.61 -0.89 -4.59
N LEU A 93 12.76 -0.78 -3.56
CA LEU A 93 13.18 -0.49 -2.17
C LEU A 93 13.50 -1.77 -1.39
N GLY A 94 13.39 -2.93 -2.01
CA GLY A 94 13.61 -4.23 -1.37
C GLY A 94 14.93 -4.86 -1.76
N GLU A 95 15.63 -5.44 -0.76
CA GLU A 95 16.80 -6.29 -0.95
C GLU A 95 16.63 -7.59 -0.16
N ASN A 96 17.02 -8.72 -0.74
CA ASN A 96 17.03 -10.01 -0.04
C ASN A 96 15.72 -10.35 0.68
N ARG A 97 14.57 -10.14 0.02
CA ARG A 97 13.22 -10.38 0.60
C ARG A 97 12.91 -9.52 1.84
N ARG A 98 13.61 -8.40 1.99
CA ARG A 98 13.44 -7.43 3.06
C ARG A 98 13.15 -6.05 2.46
N VAL A 99 12.14 -5.38 3.00
CA VAL A 99 11.72 -4.03 2.58
C VAL A 99 11.66 -3.09 3.79
N PRO A 100 11.90 -1.79 3.62
CA PRO A 100 11.65 -0.82 4.68
C PRO A 100 10.15 -0.74 4.97
N LEU A 101 9.77 -0.75 6.25
CA LEU A 101 8.40 -0.58 6.68
C LEU A 101 8.38 0.31 7.93
N PRO A 102 8.54 1.64 7.78
CA PRO A 102 8.73 2.58 8.89
C PRO A 102 7.41 3.00 9.55
N PHE A 103 6.38 2.16 9.49
CA PHE A 103 5.10 2.37 10.15
C PHE A 103 5.11 1.81 11.56
N ARG A 104 4.14 2.24 12.37
CA ARG A 104 3.90 1.66 13.69
C ARG A 104 2.89 0.52 13.58
N GLN A 105 2.97 -0.44 14.49
CA GLN A 105 2.00 -1.53 14.55
C GLN A 105 0.59 -1.03 14.91
N GLN A 106 0.48 0.11 15.57
CA GLN A 106 -0.79 0.80 15.80
C GLN A 106 -1.43 1.26 14.49
N ASP A 107 -0.64 1.83 13.58
CA ASP A 107 -1.15 2.31 12.28
C ASP A 107 -1.75 1.15 11.46
N LEU A 108 -1.10 -0.03 11.51
CA LEU A 108 -1.63 -1.24 10.89
C LEU A 108 -2.91 -1.73 11.58
N ALA A 109 -2.94 -1.72 12.91
CA ALA A 109 -4.11 -2.13 13.69
C ALA A 109 -5.33 -1.25 13.35
N ASP A 110 -5.15 0.06 13.35
CA ASP A 110 -6.19 1.05 13.04
C ASP A 110 -6.71 0.89 11.60
N ALA A 111 -5.80 0.72 10.64
CA ALA A 111 -6.17 0.52 9.23
C ALA A 111 -6.99 -0.76 8.99
N LEU A 112 -6.77 -1.80 9.79
CA LEU A 112 -7.45 -3.10 9.65
C LEU A 112 -8.64 -3.29 10.61
N GLY A 113 -8.95 -2.29 11.43
CA GLY A 113 -10.02 -2.37 12.43
C GLY A 113 -9.74 -3.41 13.53
N LEU A 114 -8.49 -3.58 13.92
CA LEU A 114 -8.05 -4.54 14.92
C LEU A 114 -7.50 -3.84 16.15
N SER A 115 -7.56 -4.50 17.32
CA SER A 115 -6.85 -4.00 18.50
C SER A 115 -5.33 -4.20 18.35
N LEU A 116 -4.54 -3.29 18.91
CA LEU A 116 -3.07 -3.41 18.94
C LEU A 116 -2.61 -4.73 19.57
N VAL A 117 -3.30 -5.19 20.62
CA VAL A 117 -3.00 -6.45 21.30
C VAL A 117 -3.17 -7.65 20.36
N HIS A 118 -4.27 -7.66 19.59
CA HIS A 118 -4.51 -8.72 18.60
C HIS A 118 -3.47 -8.67 17.47
N THR A 119 -3.19 -7.48 16.97
CA THR A 119 -2.19 -7.25 15.93
C THR A 119 -0.80 -7.76 16.36
N ASN A 120 -0.36 -7.40 17.58
CA ASN A 120 0.95 -7.82 18.09
C ASN A 120 1.05 -9.34 18.27
N LYS A 121 -0.01 -9.98 18.79
CA LYS A 121 -0.06 -11.45 18.91
C LYS A 121 0.01 -12.12 17.53
N THR A 122 -0.70 -11.61 16.57
CA THR A 122 -0.72 -12.15 15.21
C THR A 122 0.64 -11.96 14.51
N LEU A 123 1.28 -10.80 14.63
CA LEU A 123 2.62 -10.56 14.11
C LEU A 123 3.67 -11.49 14.74
N ALA A 124 3.57 -11.73 16.06
CA ALA A 124 4.42 -12.69 16.75
C ALA A 124 4.22 -14.12 16.23
N ARG A 125 2.97 -14.50 15.94
CA ARG A 125 2.62 -15.80 15.36
C ARG A 125 3.17 -15.94 13.94
N LEU A 126 2.97 -14.97 13.04
CA LEU A 126 3.53 -15.00 11.68
C LEU A 126 5.05 -15.11 11.69
N ARG A 127 5.71 -14.45 12.65
CA ARG A 127 7.15 -14.56 12.85
C ARG A 127 7.57 -15.97 13.33
N SER A 128 6.85 -16.56 14.28
CA SER A 128 7.16 -17.92 14.77
C SER A 128 6.92 -19.01 13.72
N GLU A 129 5.96 -18.79 12.82
CA GLU A 129 5.68 -19.65 11.68
C GLU A 129 6.66 -19.44 10.51
N GLY A 130 7.57 -18.47 10.60
CA GLY A 130 8.55 -18.16 9.55
C GLY A 130 7.94 -17.50 8.30
N VAL A 131 6.68 -17.02 8.36
CA VAL A 131 5.95 -16.49 7.21
C VAL A 131 6.30 -15.03 6.96
N ALA A 132 6.33 -14.21 8.01
CA ALA A 132 6.69 -12.79 7.92
C ALA A 132 7.30 -12.30 9.24
N ASN A 133 8.27 -11.40 9.16
CA ASN A 133 8.87 -10.76 10.32
C ASN A 133 8.96 -9.25 10.11
N TRP A 134 8.20 -8.50 10.90
CA TRP A 134 8.27 -7.04 10.93
C TRP A 134 8.95 -6.58 12.21
N SER A 135 10.17 -6.10 12.08
CA SER A 135 11.00 -5.63 13.19
C SER A 135 11.97 -4.54 12.76
N ASN A 136 12.29 -3.62 13.67
CA ASN A 136 13.27 -2.54 13.44
C ASN A 136 13.00 -1.74 12.16
N GLY A 137 11.73 -1.40 11.88
CA GLY A 137 11.34 -0.62 10.72
C GLY A 137 11.47 -1.34 9.37
N HIS A 138 11.57 -2.68 9.39
CA HIS A 138 11.67 -3.49 8.18
C HIS A 138 10.74 -4.70 8.24
N LEU A 139 10.22 -5.06 7.08
CA LEU A 139 9.45 -6.27 6.86
C LEU A 139 10.28 -7.26 6.05
N THR A 140 10.45 -8.46 6.58
CA THR A 140 11.08 -9.59 5.88
C THR A 140 10.01 -10.63 5.58
N VAL A 141 9.89 -11.02 4.31
CA VAL A 141 8.98 -12.07 3.83
C VAL A 141 9.82 -13.12 3.13
N PRO A 142 10.14 -14.24 3.79
CA PRO A 142 10.98 -15.29 3.22
C PRO A 142 10.38 -15.95 1.98
N ASP A 143 9.04 -16.08 1.97
CA ASP A 143 8.27 -16.65 0.88
C ASP A 143 6.95 -15.89 0.73
N ALA A 144 6.80 -15.19 -0.41
CA ALA A 144 5.60 -14.40 -0.69
C ALA A 144 4.38 -15.29 -1.00
N GLU A 145 4.58 -16.50 -1.56
CA GLU A 145 3.50 -17.44 -1.83
C GLU A 145 2.94 -18.03 -0.52
N ALA A 146 3.81 -18.35 0.42
CA ALA A 146 3.41 -18.78 1.76
C ALA A 146 2.61 -17.68 2.48
N LEU A 147 3.03 -16.42 2.36
CA LEU A 147 2.28 -15.29 2.94
C LEU A 147 0.94 -15.08 2.23
N ALA A 148 0.88 -15.22 0.90
CA ALA A 148 -0.36 -15.15 0.11
C ALA A 148 -1.35 -16.24 0.51
N THR A 149 -0.87 -17.46 0.76
CA THR A 149 -1.69 -18.57 1.27
C THR A 149 -2.32 -18.22 2.61
N VAL A 150 -1.57 -17.65 3.54
CA VAL A 150 -2.09 -17.21 4.85
C VAL A 150 -3.08 -16.04 4.69
N ALA A 151 -2.85 -15.17 3.71
CA ALA A 151 -3.72 -14.04 3.38
C ALA A 151 -5.00 -14.44 2.63
N VAL A 152 -5.13 -15.69 2.24
CA VAL A 152 -6.23 -16.21 1.40
C VAL A 152 -6.39 -15.34 0.15
N THR A 153 -5.30 -15.19 -0.59
CA THR A 153 -5.24 -14.40 -1.83
C THR A 153 -4.26 -15.01 -2.81
N ASP A 154 -4.46 -14.76 -4.08
CA ASP A 154 -3.49 -15.14 -5.10
C ASP A 154 -2.31 -14.16 -5.09
N PRO A 155 -1.08 -14.64 -5.33
CA PRO A 155 0.06 -13.76 -5.50
C PRO A 155 -0.08 -12.98 -6.81
N GLU A 156 -0.18 -11.66 -6.69
CA GLU A 156 -0.23 -10.80 -7.86
C GLU A 156 1.17 -10.44 -8.36
N PRO A 157 1.36 -10.30 -9.67
CA PRO A 157 2.61 -9.79 -10.19
C PRO A 157 2.82 -8.34 -9.76
N VAL A 158 4.07 -8.00 -9.47
CA VAL A 158 4.45 -6.63 -9.13
C VAL A 158 4.15 -5.71 -10.31
N GLN A 159 3.19 -4.81 -10.14
CA GLN A 159 2.81 -3.84 -11.18
C GLN A 159 3.79 -2.67 -11.19
N LYS A 160 4.33 -2.38 -12.38
CA LYS A 160 5.12 -1.15 -12.59
C LYS A 160 4.18 0.05 -12.65
N ARG A 161 4.46 1.06 -11.85
CA ARG A 161 3.71 2.31 -11.90
C ARG A 161 4.26 3.25 -12.99
N PRO A 162 3.37 4.01 -13.67
CA PRO A 162 3.76 4.78 -14.85
C PRO A 162 4.68 5.99 -14.57
N PHE A 163 4.82 6.42 -13.30
CA PHE A 163 5.69 7.55 -12.91
C PHE A 163 6.97 7.12 -12.17
N LEU A 164 7.41 5.89 -12.39
CA LEU A 164 8.63 5.32 -11.78
C LEU A 164 9.63 4.89 -12.85
#